data_90aecb8c8afcfd95c275dbb6836a0f9c
#
_entry.id   90aecb8c8afcfd95c275dbb6836a0f9c
#
_cell.length_a   1.000
_cell.length_b   1.000
_cell.length_c   1.000
_cell.angle_alpha   90.00
_cell.angle_beta   90.00
_cell.angle_gamma   90.00
#
_symmetry.space_group_name_H-M   'P 1'
#
loop_
_entity.id
_entity.type
_entity.pdbx_description
1 polymer ?
#
loop_
_entity_poly.entity_id
_entity_poly.type
_entity_poly.pdbx_seq_one_letter_code
_entity_poly.pdbx_strand_id
1 'polypeptide(L)'
;MRKKQYKPSNHRGLQVITLCISTAMVLILLGLVIFSVLMGRNLSSYVKENLVVQVMLEQDMTNPEGLQMCKRLNARPYVNTLTYITKEEALKEATRDLGTNPSEFAGVNPFQPSIEITTKADYANNDSLKWITKELKAYPRVTEVTYQHDLIEQVNNSLAKISIGLLIIAALLTFISFSLINNTVRLGIYARRFSIHTMKLVGASWGFIRRPFLRKAMLVGVVSALLADGFLGGCLYAWSLHEPELMNVLGWQELAITGGSVFLFGIVITAFCACISVNKFLKMKAGDLYKI
;
A
#
# COMPACT_ATOMS: atom_id res chain seq x y z
N MET A 1 0.88 -58.43 -32.66
CA MET A 1 0.55 -56.98 -32.81
C MET A 1 0.53 -56.29 -31.47
N ARG A 2 1.57 -55.54 -31.09
CA ARG A 2 1.68 -54.79 -29.83
C ARG A 2 0.89 -53.50 -29.96
N LYS A 3 -0.26 -53.36 -29.25
CA LYS A 3 -0.99 -52.11 -29.13
C LYS A 3 -0.09 -51.08 -28.41
N LYS A 4 0.42 -50.07 -29.14
CA LYS A 4 1.02 -48.87 -28.54
C LYS A 4 -0.03 -48.18 -27.67
N GLN A 5 0.09 -48.29 -26.38
CA GLN A 5 -0.66 -47.47 -25.45
C GLN A 5 -0.22 -45.99 -25.65
N TYR A 6 -1.09 -45.21 -26.25
CA TYR A 6 -0.95 -43.74 -26.32
C TYR A 6 -1.00 -43.20 -24.90
N LYS A 7 0.14 -42.86 -24.32
CA LYS A 7 0.20 -42.06 -23.09
C LYS A 7 -0.49 -40.74 -23.38
N PRO A 8 -1.56 -40.36 -22.65
CA PRO A 8 -2.20 -39.04 -22.82
C PRO A 8 -1.14 -37.98 -22.55
N SER A 9 -0.88 -37.15 -23.54
CA SER A 9 0.17 -36.14 -23.52
C SER A 9 0.05 -35.23 -22.30
N ASN A 10 1.19 -35.00 -21.67
CA ASN A 10 1.37 -34.17 -20.43
C ASN A 10 1.08 -32.66 -20.69
N HIS A 11 0.60 -32.28 -21.87
CA HIS A 11 0.30 -30.92 -22.28
C HIS A 11 -0.79 -30.22 -21.43
N ARG A 12 -1.72 -30.98 -20.82
CA ARG A 12 -2.75 -30.40 -19.94
C ARG A 12 -2.19 -29.92 -18.60
N GLY A 13 -1.25 -30.69 -18.05
CA GLY A 13 -0.55 -30.29 -16.81
C GLY A 13 0.29 -29.04 -17.03
N LEU A 14 1.05 -29.00 -18.13
CA LEU A 14 1.88 -27.86 -18.49
C LEU A 14 1.07 -26.57 -18.66
N GLN A 15 -0.09 -26.63 -19.33
CA GLN A 15 -0.98 -25.47 -19.49
C GLN A 15 -1.51 -24.93 -18.17
N VAL A 16 -1.87 -25.81 -17.22
CA VAL A 16 -2.34 -25.37 -15.89
C VAL A 16 -1.20 -24.76 -15.09
N ILE A 17 0.00 -25.36 -15.14
CA ILE A 17 1.19 -24.82 -14.45
C ILE A 17 1.54 -23.43 -15.00
N THR A 18 1.61 -23.28 -16.33
CA THR A 18 1.88 -21.98 -16.96
C THR A 18 0.83 -20.94 -16.55
N LEU A 19 -0.44 -21.32 -16.49
CA LEU A 19 -1.50 -20.42 -16.04
C LEU A 19 -1.32 -20.03 -14.57
N CYS A 20 -1.01 -20.99 -13.68
CA CYS A 20 -0.77 -20.70 -12.26
C CYS A 20 0.41 -19.74 -12.08
N ILE A 21 1.52 -19.97 -12.80
CA ILE A 21 2.70 -19.09 -12.73
C ILE A 21 2.37 -17.69 -13.25
N SER A 22 1.71 -17.59 -14.42
CA SER A 22 1.33 -16.29 -14.98
C SER A 22 0.38 -15.51 -14.08
N THR A 23 -0.63 -16.19 -13.51
CA THR A 23 -1.55 -15.52 -12.55
C THR A 23 -0.87 -15.19 -11.25
N ALA A 24 0.03 -16.02 -10.72
CA ALA A 24 0.81 -15.71 -9.52
C ALA A 24 1.69 -14.47 -9.76
N MET A 25 2.34 -14.34 -10.91
CA MET A 25 3.17 -13.19 -11.24
C MET A 25 2.36 -11.87 -11.28
N VAL A 26 1.14 -11.92 -11.84
CA VAL A 26 0.24 -10.76 -11.81
C VAL A 26 -0.21 -10.45 -10.39
N LEU A 27 -0.52 -11.45 -9.57
CA LEU A 27 -0.91 -11.26 -8.17
C LEU A 27 0.24 -10.71 -7.31
N ILE A 28 1.50 -11.13 -7.56
CA ILE A 28 2.69 -10.56 -6.92
C ILE A 28 2.78 -9.06 -7.21
N LEU A 29 2.67 -8.67 -8.49
CA LEU A 29 2.72 -7.26 -8.86
C LEU A 29 1.57 -6.46 -8.25
N LEU A 30 0.36 -7.01 -8.22
CA LEU A 30 -0.80 -6.40 -7.59
C LEU A 30 -0.61 -6.28 -6.07
N GLY A 31 -0.03 -7.31 -5.44
CA GLY A 31 0.33 -7.29 -4.01
C GLY A 31 1.38 -6.22 -3.70
N LEU A 32 2.41 -6.07 -4.54
CA LEU A 32 3.38 -4.98 -4.42
C LEU A 32 2.73 -3.59 -4.52
N VAL A 33 1.75 -3.44 -5.41
CA VAL A 33 0.98 -2.19 -5.53
C VAL A 33 0.22 -1.90 -4.24
N ILE A 34 -0.53 -2.89 -3.72
CA ILE A 34 -1.31 -2.74 -2.48
C ILE A 34 -0.37 -2.43 -1.31
N PHE A 35 0.72 -3.19 -1.19
CA PHE A 35 1.73 -2.99 -0.17
C PHE A 35 2.33 -1.58 -0.24
N SER A 36 2.71 -1.10 -1.43
CA SER A 36 3.25 0.24 -1.63
C SER A 36 2.27 1.34 -1.25
N VAL A 37 0.97 1.16 -1.50
CA VAL A 37 -0.06 2.14 -1.08
C VAL A 37 -0.19 2.16 0.45
N LEU A 38 -0.22 1.00 1.09
CA LEU A 38 -0.32 0.91 2.56
C LEU A 38 0.93 1.47 3.23
N MET A 39 2.11 1.08 2.73
CA MET A 39 3.38 1.59 3.22
C MET A 39 3.52 3.10 3.03
N GLY A 40 3.09 3.63 1.88
CA GLY A 40 3.06 5.06 1.62
C GLY A 40 2.17 5.82 2.61
N ARG A 41 1.03 5.26 2.97
CA ARG A 41 0.14 5.83 4.00
C ARG A 41 0.81 5.87 5.38
N ASN A 42 1.41 4.76 5.79
CA ASN A 42 2.09 4.68 7.09
C ASN A 42 3.29 5.60 7.16
N LEU A 43 4.11 5.63 6.10
CA LEU A 43 5.24 6.54 5.99
C LEU A 43 4.78 8.00 6.03
N SER A 44 3.68 8.32 5.34
CA SER A 44 3.08 9.65 5.41
C SER A 44 2.66 10.02 6.83
N SER A 45 1.96 9.12 7.53
CA SER A 45 1.56 9.34 8.91
C SER A 45 2.77 9.52 9.82
N TYR A 46 3.79 8.67 9.67
CA TYR A 46 5.02 8.78 10.42
C TYR A 46 5.75 10.12 10.19
N VAL A 47 5.89 10.54 8.92
CA VAL A 47 6.49 11.86 8.60
C VAL A 47 5.64 12.99 9.15
N LYS A 48 4.32 12.91 9.03
CA LYS A 48 3.39 13.92 9.55
C LYS A 48 3.44 14.04 11.08
N GLU A 49 3.52 12.92 11.78
CA GLU A 49 3.61 12.90 13.25
C GLU A 49 4.95 13.40 13.78
N ASN A 50 6.01 13.32 12.97
CA ASN A 50 7.33 13.83 13.31
C ASN A 50 7.58 15.26 12.79
N LEU A 51 6.60 15.88 12.13
CA LEU A 51 6.70 17.28 11.72
C LEU A 51 6.61 18.20 12.94
N VAL A 52 7.69 18.93 13.16
CA VAL A 52 7.82 19.85 14.26
C VAL A 52 7.22 21.20 13.89
N VAL A 53 6.28 21.67 14.70
CA VAL A 53 5.85 23.07 14.74
C VAL A 53 6.63 23.75 15.86
N GLN A 54 7.52 24.65 15.49
CA GLN A 54 8.37 25.36 16.43
C GLN A 54 7.70 26.68 16.83
N VAL A 55 7.47 26.83 18.14
CA VAL A 55 6.90 28.03 18.75
C VAL A 55 8.02 28.77 19.46
N MET A 56 8.44 29.89 18.88
CA MET A 56 9.46 30.74 19.48
C MET A 56 8.85 31.64 20.54
N LEU A 57 9.48 31.71 21.70
CA LEU A 57 9.05 32.49 22.84
C LEU A 57 9.88 33.75 23.01
N GLU A 58 9.38 34.69 23.78
CA GLU A 58 10.14 35.91 24.12
C GLU A 58 11.45 35.58 24.84
N GLN A 59 12.50 36.35 24.55
CA GLN A 59 13.84 36.11 25.06
C GLN A 59 13.97 36.20 26.59
N ASP A 60 13.09 36.96 27.24
CA ASP A 60 13.04 37.16 28.69
C ASP A 60 12.15 36.17 29.45
N MET A 61 11.56 35.18 28.73
CA MET A 61 10.73 34.15 29.33
C MET A 61 11.51 33.25 30.27
N THR A 62 10.98 33.04 31.45
CA THR A 62 11.60 32.18 32.48
C THR A 62 11.23 30.70 32.26
N ASN A 63 12.08 29.78 32.68
CA ASN A 63 11.82 28.35 32.54
C ASN A 63 10.52 27.87 33.19
N PRO A 64 10.13 28.35 34.40
CA PRO A 64 8.85 27.99 34.99
C PRO A 64 7.63 28.43 34.14
N GLU A 65 7.70 29.64 33.55
CA GLU A 65 6.63 30.14 32.65
C GLU A 65 6.51 29.30 31.38
N GLY A 66 7.67 28.92 30.77
CA GLY A 66 7.70 28.02 29.62
C GLY A 66 7.07 26.68 29.93
N LEU A 67 7.42 26.06 31.04
CA LEU A 67 6.83 24.79 31.49
C LEU A 67 5.33 24.88 31.77
N GLN A 68 4.86 26.03 32.32
CA GLN A 68 3.44 26.25 32.51
C GLN A 68 2.68 26.36 31.20
N MET A 69 3.30 27.02 30.20
CA MET A 69 2.74 27.11 28.85
C MET A 69 2.67 25.73 28.21
N CYS A 70 3.72 24.89 28.35
CA CYS A 70 3.73 23.50 27.89
C CYS A 70 2.57 22.69 28.47
N LYS A 71 2.25 22.84 29.77
CA LYS A 71 1.12 22.15 30.37
C LYS A 71 -0.23 22.56 29.78
N ARG A 72 -0.38 23.85 29.42
CA ARG A 72 -1.61 24.34 28.75
C ARG A 72 -1.72 23.83 27.32
N LEU A 73 -0.61 23.79 26.57
CA LEU A 73 -0.56 23.34 25.18
C LEU A 73 -0.74 21.81 25.08
N ASN A 74 -0.19 21.07 26.03
CA ASN A 74 -0.32 19.59 26.04
C ASN A 74 -1.78 19.10 26.20
N ALA A 75 -2.66 19.95 26.74
CA ALA A 75 -4.10 19.64 26.84
C ALA A 75 -4.85 19.78 25.50
N ARG A 76 -4.20 20.25 24.43
CA ARG A 76 -4.84 20.46 23.14
C ARG A 76 -4.96 19.15 22.34
N PRO A 77 -6.09 18.92 21.65
CA PRO A 77 -6.36 17.64 20.97
C PRO A 77 -5.41 17.35 19.81
N TYR A 78 -4.82 18.38 19.22
CA TYR A 78 -3.90 18.25 18.08
C TYR A 78 -2.46 17.94 18.48
N VAL A 79 -2.09 18.07 19.74
CA VAL A 79 -0.72 17.83 20.23
C VAL A 79 -0.49 16.32 20.38
N ASN A 80 0.61 15.85 19.81
CA ASN A 80 1.12 14.49 19.97
C ASN A 80 2.25 14.46 21.00
N THR A 81 3.36 15.15 20.74
CA THR A 81 4.45 15.35 21.69
C THR A 81 4.77 16.83 21.81
N LEU A 82 5.34 17.20 22.97
CA LEU A 82 5.71 18.58 23.26
C LEU A 82 7.00 18.59 24.05
N THR A 83 7.99 19.34 23.55
CA THR A 83 9.29 19.49 24.18
C THR A 83 9.59 20.96 24.35
N TYR A 84 9.98 21.36 25.58
CA TYR A 84 10.45 22.71 25.85
C TYR A 84 11.97 22.75 25.70
N ILE A 85 12.46 23.63 24.87
CA ILE A 85 13.90 23.83 24.64
C ILE A 85 14.30 25.16 25.26
N THR A 86 15.20 25.11 26.24
CA THR A 86 15.73 26.31 26.88
C THR A 86 16.76 26.99 25.96
N LYS A 87 17.08 28.26 26.25
CA LYS A 87 18.13 29.00 25.50
C LYS A 87 19.47 28.30 25.54
N GLU A 88 19.82 27.70 26.68
CA GLU A 88 21.05 26.99 26.92
C GLU A 88 21.11 25.70 26.12
N GLU A 89 20.00 24.96 26.06
CA GLU A 89 19.88 23.74 25.25
C GLU A 89 19.95 24.06 23.78
N ALA A 90 19.23 25.09 23.30
CA ALA A 90 19.28 25.54 21.91
C ALA A 90 20.70 25.95 21.49
N LEU A 91 21.44 26.66 22.35
CA LEU A 91 22.84 27.00 22.09
C LEU A 91 23.74 25.77 22.04
N LYS A 92 23.52 24.82 22.96
CA LYS A 92 24.33 23.58 23.01
C LYS A 92 24.09 22.71 21.78
N GLU A 93 22.86 22.61 21.32
CA GLU A 93 22.48 21.87 20.10
C GLU A 93 23.08 22.54 18.86
N ALA A 94 22.91 23.84 18.72
CA ALA A 94 23.51 24.61 17.63
C ALA A 94 25.05 24.51 17.62
N THR A 95 25.69 24.54 18.79
CA THR A 95 27.16 24.37 18.91
C THR A 95 27.60 22.99 18.45
N ARG A 96 26.80 21.96 18.76
CA ARG A 96 27.08 20.59 18.33
C ARG A 96 26.96 20.43 16.83
N ASP A 97 25.92 21.02 16.21
CA ASP A 97 25.62 20.87 14.79
C ASP A 97 26.56 21.72 13.91
N LEU A 98 26.88 22.93 14.35
CA LEU A 98 27.77 23.85 13.63
C LEU A 98 29.26 23.59 13.89
N GLY A 99 29.59 22.82 14.93
CA GLY A 99 30.99 22.57 15.37
C GLY A 99 31.69 23.80 15.97
N THR A 100 30.99 24.94 16.09
CA THR A 100 31.50 26.20 16.66
C THR A 100 30.43 26.83 17.55
N ASN A 101 30.84 27.53 18.58
CA ASN A 101 29.90 28.16 19.51
C ASN A 101 29.42 29.53 18.98
N PRO A 102 28.15 29.69 18.57
CA PRO A 102 27.66 30.95 18.02
C PRO A 102 27.70 32.13 19.01
N SER A 103 27.71 31.88 20.31
CA SER A 103 27.78 32.95 21.30
C SER A 103 29.15 33.64 21.34
N GLU A 104 30.22 32.98 20.86
CA GLU A 104 31.56 33.58 20.78
C GLU A 104 31.61 34.71 19.74
N PHE A 105 30.82 34.60 18.69
CA PHE A 105 30.72 35.64 17.62
C PHE A 105 29.72 36.73 17.96
N ALA A 106 28.63 36.37 18.64
CA ALA A 106 27.55 37.32 18.94
C ALA A 106 27.73 38.06 20.28
N GLY A 107 28.67 37.61 21.14
CA GLY A 107 28.89 38.19 22.47
C GLY A 107 27.82 37.84 23.50
N VAL A 108 26.65 37.38 23.06
CA VAL A 108 25.53 36.93 23.87
C VAL A 108 24.89 35.71 23.23
N ASN A 109 24.10 34.93 23.95
CA ASN A 109 23.36 33.83 23.37
C ASN A 109 22.28 34.38 22.40
N PRO A 110 22.37 34.10 21.09
CA PRO A 110 21.43 34.61 20.11
C PRO A 110 20.12 33.81 20.06
N PHE A 111 20.04 32.67 20.72
CA PHE A 111 18.88 31.80 20.67
C PHE A 111 17.80 32.19 21.66
N GLN A 112 16.53 32.04 21.25
CA GLN A 112 15.36 32.22 22.08
C GLN A 112 14.88 30.85 22.60
N PRO A 113 14.20 30.80 23.75
CA PRO A 113 13.56 29.59 24.20
C PRO A 113 12.43 29.23 23.20
N SER A 114 12.23 27.95 22.97
CA SER A 114 11.22 27.48 22.03
C SER A 114 10.46 26.29 22.59
N ILE A 115 9.25 26.09 22.08
CA ILE A 115 8.47 24.89 22.33
C ILE A 115 8.32 24.18 20.98
N GLU A 116 8.79 22.96 20.91
CA GLU A 116 8.61 22.07 19.78
C GLU A 116 7.36 21.23 20.00
N ILE A 117 6.43 21.33 19.07
CA ILE A 117 5.17 20.60 19.09
C ILE A 117 5.12 19.70 17.88
N THR A 118 4.96 18.40 18.08
CA THR A 118 4.55 17.51 17.00
C THR A 118 3.04 17.35 17.03
N THR A 119 2.43 17.32 15.85
CA THR A 119 0.97 17.19 15.76
C THR A 119 0.59 15.74 15.42
N LYS A 120 -0.62 15.32 15.84
CA LYS A 120 -1.17 14.04 15.39
C LYS A 120 -1.37 14.07 13.88
N ALA A 121 -1.23 12.92 13.19
CA ALA A 121 -1.29 12.79 11.73
C ALA A 121 -2.54 13.44 11.11
N ASP A 122 -3.69 13.38 11.78
CA ASP A 122 -4.96 13.96 11.31
C ASP A 122 -4.92 15.49 11.22
N TYR A 123 -4.09 16.13 12.06
CA TYR A 123 -3.93 17.60 12.11
C TYR A 123 -2.71 18.09 11.32
N ALA A 124 -1.83 17.19 10.87
CA ALA A 124 -0.65 17.53 10.07
C ALA A 124 -1.01 17.74 8.59
N ASN A 125 -1.89 18.70 8.32
CA ASN A 125 -2.27 19.15 6.98
C ASN A 125 -2.32 20.68 6.94
N ASN A 126 -2.18 21.24 5.73
CA ASN A 126 -2.08 22.69 5.54
C ASN A 126 -3.24 23.47 6.14
N ASP A 127 -4.46 22.95 6.07
CA ASP A 127 -5.63 23.68 6.59
C ASP A 127 -5.65 23.67 8.12
N SER A 128 -5.34 22.52 8.74
CA SER A 128 -5.25 22.42 10.19
C SER A 128 -4.09 23.24 10.74
N LEU A 129 -2.93 23.18 10.12
CA LEU A 129 -1.75 23.93 10.58
C LEU A 129 -1.93 25.45 10.48
N LYS A 130 -2.67 25.96 9.50
CA LYS A 130 -3.00 27.38 9.41
C LYS A 130 -3.77 27.88 10.64
N TRP A 131 -4.82 27.18 11.06
CA TRP A 131 -5.57 27.61 12.23
C TRP A 131 -4.83 27.33 13.54
N ILE A 132 -4.09 26.22 13.65
CA ILE A 132 -3.22 25.91 14.80
C ILE A 132 -2.16 27.00 14.96
N THR A 133 -1.47 27.39 13.89
CA THR A 133 -0.49 28.47 13.91
C THR A 133 -1.12 29.79 14.35
N LYS A 134 -2.33 30.10 13.87
CA LYS A 134 -3.06 31.29 14.28
C LYS A 134 -3.45 31.24 15.77
N GLU A 135 -3.87 30.08 16.27
CA GLU A 135 -4.15 29.87 17.68
C GLU A 135 -2.88 30.04 18.53
N LEU A 136 -1.78 29.40 18.13
CA LEU A 136 -0.50 29.46 18.86
C LEU A 136 0.07 30.89 18.90
N LYS A 137 -0.03 31.64 17.79
CA LYS A 137 0.37 33.06 17.74
C LYS A 137 -0.48 33.97 18.63
N ALA A 138 -1.69 33.57 19.01
CA ALA A 138 -2.55 34.35 19.92
C ALA A 138 -2.18 34.18 21.40
N TYR A 139 -1.29 33.25 21.74
CA TYR A 139 -0.83 33.11 23.12
C TYR A 139 0.13 34.25 23.50
N PRO A 140 0.01 34.77 24.71
CA PRO A 140 0.93 35.81 25.18
C PRO A 140 2.37 35.27 25.23
N ARG A 141 3.33 36.16 24.90
CA ARG A 141 4.77 35.85 24.91
C ARG A 141 5.25 34.86 23.82
N VAL A 142 4.43 34.56 22.81
CA VAL A 142 4.83 33.89 21.58
C VAL A 142 5.28 34.93 20.58
N THR A 143 6.53 34.83 20.13
CA THR A 143 7.12 35.75 19.15
C THR A 143 6.81 35.30 17.74
N GLU A 144 7.05 34.02 17.47
CA GLU A 144 6.88 33.45 16.13
C GLU A 144 6.47 31.98 16.21
N VAL A 145 5.75 31.52 15.21
CA VAL A 145 5.42 30.09 15.03
C VAL A 145 5.82 29.72 13.62
N THR A 146 6.78 28.80 13.53
CA THR A 146 7.34 28.34 12.28
C THR A 146 7.10 26.84 12.12
N TYR A 147 6.78 26.41 10.91
CA TYR A 147 6.71 24.98 10.52
C TYR A 147 7.12 24.84 9.07
N GLN A 148 7.58 23.66 8.69
CA GLN A 148 8.05 23.39 7.33
C GLN A 148 6.86 23.14 6.38
N HIS A 149 6.22 24.22 5.95
CA HIS A 149 5.06 24.19 5.06
C HIS A 149 5.32 23.39 3.77
N ASP A 150 6.48 23.63 3.15
CA ASP A 150 6.84 23.04 1.87
C ASP A 150 6.99 21.52 1.93
N LEU A 151 7.49 20.98 3.03
CA LEU A 151 7.62 19.53 3.22
C LEU A 151 6.26 18.83 3.27
N ILE A 152 5.29 19.42 3.97
CA ILE A 152 3.94 18.86 4.09
C ILE A 152 3.25 18.81 2.72
N GLU A 153 3.38 19.90 1.97
CA GLU A 153 2.79 19.98 0.64
C GLU A 153 3.46 19.01 -0.34
N GLN A 154 4.80 18.93 -0.33
CA GLN A 154 5.56 17.98 -1.15
C GLN A 154 5.22 16.53 -0.82
N VAL A 155 5.13 16.16 0.46
CA VAL A 155 4.76 14.80 0.88
C VAL A 155 3.35 14.45 0.41
N ASN A 156 2.37 15.31 0.64
CA ASN A 156 0.99 15.07 0.21
C ASN A 156 0.86 14.96 -1.32
N ASN A 157 1.50 15.85 -2.07
CA ASN A 157 1.48 15.84 -3.52
C ASN A 157 2.22 14.63 -4.12
N SER A 158 3.36 14.25 -3.54
CA SER A 158 4.12 13.07 -3.97
C SER A 158 3.34 11.79 -3.74
N LEU A 159 2.69 11.66 -2.58
CA LEU A 159 1.85 10.49 -2.26
C LEU A 159 0.63 10.39 -3.18
N ALA A 160 -0.02 11.51 -3.51
CA ALA A 160 -1.13 11.53 -4.44
C ALA A 160 -0.68 11.07 -5.84
N LYS A 161 0.44 11.57 -6.35
CA LYS A 161 1.01 11.16 -7.65
C LYS A 161 1.39 9.68 -7.68
N ILE A 162 2.06 9.19 -6.63
CA ILE A 162 2.43 7.78 -6.49
C ILE A 162 1.18 6.90 -6.46
N SER A 163 0.16 7.26 -5.67
CA SER A 163 -1.09 6.51 -5.57
C SER A 163 -1.82 6.42 -6.91
N ILE A 164 -1.88 7.51 -7.68
CA ILE A 164 -2.48 7.51 -9.01
C ILE A 164 -1.68 6.61 -9.97
N GLY A 165 -0.35 6.71 -9.97
CA GLY A 165 0.52 5.86 -10.78
C GLY A 165 0.33 4.38 -10.48
N LEU A 166 0.29 4.01 -9.20
CA LEU A 166 0.05 2.65 -8.74
C LEU A 166 -1.35 2.14 -9.13
N LEU A 167 -2.37 3.00 -9.09
CA LEU A 167 -3.72 2.65 -9.49
C LEU A 167 -3.80 2.35 -11.00
N ILE A 168 -3.12 3.11 -11.83
CA ILE A 168 -3.02 2.86 -13.28
C ILE A 168 -2.33 1.52 -13.54
N ILE A 169 -1.22 1.23 -12.85
CA ILE A 169 -0.51 -0.06 -12.96
C ILE A 169 -1.42 -1.21 -12.55
N ALA A 170 -2.13 -1.08 -11.42
CA ALA A 170 -3.08 -2.10 -10.95
C ALA A 170 -4.19 -2.39 -11.99
N ALA A 171 -4.73 -1.33 -12.62
CA ALA A 171 -5.74 -1.47 -13.67
C ALA A 171 -5.19 -2.22 -14.90
N LEU A 172 -3.98 -1.88 -15.36
CA LEU A 172 -3.32 -2.56 -16.46
C LEU A 172 -3.05 -4.03 -16.14
N LEU A 173 -2.53 -4.33 -14.95
CA LEU A 173 -2.27 -5.71 -14.51
C LEU A 173 -3.57 -6.53 -14.43
N THR A 174 -4.66 -5.93 -13.96
CA THR A 174 -5.98 -6.57 -13.94
C THR A 174 -6.45 -6.90 -15.35
N PHE A 175 -6.26 -6.00 -16.31
CA PHE A 175 -6.60 -6.23 -17.72
C PHE A 175 -5.77 -7.36 -18.33
N ILE A 176 -4.47 -7.39 -18.08
CA ILE A 176 -3.57 -8.48 -18.54
C ILE A 176 -4.02 -9.82 -17.95
N SER A 177 -4.32 -9.86 -16.63
CA SER A 177 -4.83 -11.07 -15.96
C SER A 177 -6.12 -11.56 -16.60
N PHE A 178 -7.07 -10.65 -16.85
CA PHE A 178 -8.32 -10.98 -17.55
C PHE A 178 -8.05 -11.62 -18.92
N SER A 179 -7.15 -11.04 -19.72
CA SER A 179 -6.80 -11.55 -21.04
C SER A 179 -6.20 -12.96 -20.98
N LEU A 180 -5.28 -13.21 -20.05
CA LEU A 180 -4.64 -14.53 -19.86
C LEU A 180 -5.65 -15.60 -19.44
N ILE A 181 -6.52 -15.29 -18.49
CA ILE A 181 -7.55 -16.21 -18.02
C ILE A 181 -8.54 -16.51 -19.14
N ASN A 182 -8.98 -15.47 -19.86
CA ASN A 182 -9.90 -15.62 -21.01
C ASN A 182 -9.33 -16.56 -22.08
N ASN A 183 -8.06 -16.40 -22.44
CA ASN A 183 -7.39 -17.26 -23.41
C ASN A 183 -7.32 -18.72 -22.92
N THR A 184 -6.99 -18.93 -21.66
CA THR A 184 -6.90 -20.28 -21.08
C THR A 184 -8.25 -20.97 -20.97
N VAL A 185 -9.29 -20.23 -20.56
CA VAL A 185 -10.67 -20.75 -20.53
C VAL A 185 -11.13 -21.12 -21.94
N ARG A 186 -10.85 -20.28 -22.94
CA ARG A 186 -11.13 -20.57 -24.35
C ARG A 186 -10.53 -21.90 -24.79
N LEU A 187 -9.24 -22.10 -24.55
CA LEU A 187 -8.54 -23.35 -24.87
C LEU A 187 -9.16 -24.55 -24.13
N GLY A 188 -9.52 -24.38 -22.87
CA GLY A 188 -10.17 -25.41 -22.05
C GLY A 188 -11.55 -25.83 -22.56
N ILE A 189 -12.34 -24.87 -23.06
CA ILE A 189 -13.67 -25.12 -23.66
C ILE A 189 -13.50 -25.80 -25.01
N TYR A 190 -12.57 -25.32 -25.83
CA TYR A 190 -12.26 -25.93 -27.13
C TYR A 190 -11.85 -27.40 -27.00
N ALA A 191 -10.99 -27.73 -26.04
CA ALA A 191 -10.56 -29.09 -25.76
C ALA A 191 -11.72 -30.03 -25.33
N ARG A 192 -12.84 -29.48 -24.82
CA ARG A 192 -14.00 -30.21 -24.36
C ARG A 192 -15.25 -29.97 -25.17
N ARG A 193 -15.12 -29.40 -26.35
CA ARG A 193 -16.26 -28.99 -27.21
C ARG A 193 -17.27 -30.09 -27.45
N PHE A 194 -16.84 -31.32 -27.71
CA PHE A 194 -17.74 -32.45 -27.94
C PHE A 194 -18.54 -32.83 -26.71
N SER A 195 -17.91 -32.93 -25.53
CA SER A 195 -18.61 -33.18 -24.26
C SER A 195 -19.63 -32.10 -23.91
N ILE A 196 -19.30 -30.83 -24.18
CA ILE A 196 -20.21 -29.69 -23.97
C ILE A 196 -21.41 -29.81 -24.92
N HIS A 197 -21.17 -30.17 -26.16
CA HIS A 197 -22.24 -30.34 -27.17
C HIS A 197 -23.19 -31.48 -26.77
N THR A 198 -22.66 -32.62 -26.37
CA THR A 198 -23.45 -33.77 -25.88
C THR A 198 -24.29 -33.38 -24.66
N MET A 199 -23.70 -32.66 -23.69
CA MET A 199 -24.44 -32.19 -22.51
C MET A 199 -25.59 -31.24 -22.89
N LYS A 200 -25.38 -30.35 -23.88
CA LYS A 200 -26.44 -29.47 -24.41
C LYS A 200 -27.58 -30.25 -25.08
N LEU A 201 -27.27 -31.28 -25.85
CA LEU A 201 -28.27 -32.14 -26.52
C LEU A 201 -29.12 -32.89 -25.53
N VAL A 202 -28.59 -33.32 -24.39
CA VAL A 202 -29.31 -33.99 -23.31
C VAL A 202 -30.07 -32.99 -22.42
N GLY A 203 -30.02 -31.69 -22.72
CA GLY A 203 -30.76 -30.65 -21.96
C GLY A 203 -30.09 -30.24 -20.64
N ALA A 204 -28.80 -30.44 -20.47
CA ALA A 204 -28.11 -30.02 -19.26
C ALA A 204 -28.17 -28.50 -19.05
N SER A 205 -28.42 -28.06 -17.81
CA SER A 205 -28.50 -26.63 -17.49
C SER A 205 -27.15 -25.92 -17.67
N TRP A 206 -27.18 -24.66 -18.03
CA TRP A 206 -25.98 -23.83 -18.22
C TRP A 206 -25.10 -23.77 -16.97
N GLY A 207 -25.71 -23.79 -15.79
CA GLY A 207 -25.01 -23.82 -14.50
C GLY A 207 -24.20 -25.10 -14.32
N PHE A 208 -24.76 -26.24 -14.72
CA PHE A 208 -24.08 -27.54 -14.65
C PHE A 208 -22.86 -27.58 -15.57
N ILE A 209 -22.98 -27.08 -16.80
CA ILE A 209 -21.88 -27.05 -17.78
C ILE A 209 -20.75 -26.12 -17.30
N ARG A 210 -21.05 -24.98 -16.63
CA ARG A 210 -20.06 -24.01 -16.13
C ARG A 210 -19.30 -24.47 -14.91
N ARG A 211 -19.93 -25.21 -14.01
CA ARG A 211 -19.39 -25.60 -12.70
C ARG A 211 -17.97 -26.21 -12.72
N PRO A 212 -17.64 -27.13 -13.63
CA PRO A 212 -16.27 -27.70 -13.69
C PRO A 212 -15.20 -26.69 -14.14
N PHE A 213 -15.57 -25.69 -14.95
CA PHE A 213 -14.63 -24.64 -15.38
C PHE A 213 -14.39 -23.63 -14.27
N LEU A 214 -15.45 -23.20 -13.57
CA LEU A 214 -15.32 -22.30 -12.42
C LEU A 214 -14.52 -22.95 -11.28
N ARG A 215 -14.79 -24.21 -10.94
CA ARG A 215 -13.99 -24.93 -9.91
C ARG A 215 -12.52 -24.95 -10.25
N LYS A 216 -12.17 -25.22 -11.53
CA LYS A 216 -10.77 -25.19 -11.95
C LYS A 216 -10.16 -23.81 -11.87
N ALA A 217 -10.87 -22.78 -12.31
CA ALA A 217 -10.43 -21.41 -12.22
C ALA A 217 -10.20 -20.96 -10.77
N MET A 218 -11.11 -21.32 -9.85
CA MET A 218 -10.94 -21.07 -8.43
C MET A 218 -9.72 -21.77 -7.85
N LEU A 219 -9.50 -23.05 -8.20
CA LEU A 219 -8.31 -23.78 -7.77
C LEU A 219 -7.02 -23.13 -8.27
N VAL A 220 -6.99 -22.69 -9.54
CA VAL A 220 -5.86 -21.94 -10.09
C VAL A 220 -5.68 -20.63 -9.32
N GLY A 221 -6.76 -19.91 -9.04
CA GLY A 221 -6.74 -18.67 -8.26
C GLY A 221 -6.14 -18.86 -6.86
N VAL A 222 -6.61 -19.90 -6.13
CA VAL A 222 -6.09 -20.23 -4.79
C VAL A 222 -4.61 -20.60 -4.84
N VAL A 223 -4.20 -21.48 -5.75
CA VAL A 223 -2.79 -21.90 -5.88
C VAL A 223 -1.91 -20.73 -6.26
N SER A 224 -2.37 -19.89 -7.19
CA SER A 224 -1.62 -18.69 -7.61
C SER A 224 -1.51 -17.66 -6.49
N ALA A 225 -2.56 -17.48 -5.70
CA ALA A 225 -2.55 -16.57 -4.55
C ALA A 225 -1.58 -17.06 -3.47
N LEU A 226 -1.61 -18.37 -3.13
CA LEU A 226 -0.66 -18.94 -2.17
C LEU A 226 0.79 -18.81 -2.64
N LEU A 227 1.06 -18.99 -3.94
CA LEU A 227 2.39 -18.77 -4.50
C LEU A 227 2.81 -17.28 -4.42
N ALA A 228 1.88 -16.37 -4.70
CA ALA A 228 2.13 -14.94 -4.63
C ALA A 228 2.40 -14.49 -3.19
N ASP A 229 1.56 -14.89 -2.24
CA ASP A 229 1.72 -14.57 -0.82
C ASP A 229 3.01 -15.18 -0.25
N GLY A 230 3.32 -16.42 -0.62
CA GLY A 230 4.57 -17.07 -0.24
C GLY A 230 5.81 -16.34 -0.75
N PHE A 231 5.78 -15.87 -1.99
CA PHE A 231 6.87 -15.09 -2.58
C PHE A 231 7.00 -13.70 -1.90
N LEU A 232 5.89 -12.98 -1.74
CA LEU A 232 5.88 -11.67 -1.08
C LEU A 232 6.34 -11.77 0.38
N GLY A 233 5.82 -12.75 1.12
CA GLY A 233 6.24 -13.00 2.50
C GLY A 233 7.71 -13.39 2.61
N GLY A 234 8.22 -14.21 1.68
CA GLY A 234 9.63 -14.57 1.60
C GLY A 234 10.53 -13.37 1.32
N CYS A 235 10.15 -12.49 0.39
CA CYS A 235 10.86 -11.25 0.12
C CYS A 235 10.89 -10.30 1.32
N LEU A 236 9.76 -10.12 2.00
CA LEU A 236 9.66 -9.28 3.19
C LEU A 236 10.48 -9.85 4.35
N TYR A 237 10.46 -11.17 4.54
CA TYR A 237 11.30 -11.83 5.54
C TYR A 237 12.79 -11.68 5.24
N ALA A 238 13.21 -11.85 3.98
CA ALA A 238 14.59 -11.63 3.59
C ALA A 238 15.03 -10.18 3.80
N TRP A 239 14.14 -9.22 3.54
CA TRP A 239 14.42 -7.80 3.77
C TRP A 239 14.52 -7.47 5.26
N SER A 240 13.65 -8.03 6.09
CA SER A 240 13.69 -7.81 7.55
C SER A 240 15.00 -8.28 8.22
N LEU A 241 15.70 -9.23 7.60
CA LEU A 241 17.02 -9.67 8.07
C LEU A 241 18.13 -8.63 7.81
N HIS A 242 17.95 -7.76 6.80
CA HIS A 242 18.93 -6.72 6.46
C HIS A 242 18.67 -5.40 7.17
N GLU A 243 17.38 -5.07 7.39
CA GLU A 243 16.93 -3.80 7.96
C GLU A 243 15.88 -4.05 9.05
N PRO A 244 16.28 -4.35 10.29
CA PRO A 244 15.35 -4.64 11.39
C PRO A 244 14.43 -3.47 11.75
N GLU A 245 14.86 -2.22 11.51
CA GLU A 245 14.09 -1.00 11.82
C GLU A 245 12.84 -0.86 10.96
N LEU A 246 12.83 -1.44 9.75
CA LEU A 246 11.65 -1.47 8.90
C LEU A 246 10.46 -2.19 9.52
N MET A 247 10.71 -3.17 10.39
CA MET A 247 9.64 -3.91 11.10
C MET A 247 8.88 -3.01 12.08
N ASN A 248 9.47 -1.93 12.56
CA ASN A 248 8.81 -0.96 13.44
C ASN A 248 7.80 -0.09 12.69
N VAL A 249 8.01 0.10 11.38
CA VAL A 249 7.12 0.84 10.48
C VAL A 249 6.08 -0.08 9.83
N LEU A 250 6.42 -1.37 9.68
CA LEU A 250 5.57 -2.42 9.12
C LEU A 250 4.81 -3.13 10.26
N GLY A 251 3.59 -2.73 10.50
CA GLY A 251 2.70 -3.42 11.42
C GLY A 251 2.24 -4.79 10.89
N TRP A 252 1.95 -5.73 11.78
CA TRP A 252 1.33 -7.00 11.41
C TRP A 252 0.01 -6.84 10.66
N GLN A 253 -0.69 -5.72 10.90
CA GLN A 253 -1.97 -5.41 10.26
C GLN A 253 -1.80 -5.18 8.76
N GLU A 254 -0.79 -4.44 8.32
CA GLU A 254 -0.52 -4.16 6.91
C GLU A 254 -0.14 -5.42 6.14
N LEU A 255 0.65 -6.29 6.77
CA LEU A 255 1.03 -7.58 6.19
C LEU A 255 -0.20 -8.48 6.02
N ALA A 256 -1.05 -8.57 7.04
CA ALA A 256 -2.28 -9.36 7.00
C ALA A 256 -3.28 -8.81 5.97
N ILE A 257 -3.43 -7.48 5.88
CA ILE A 257 -4.30 -6.82 4.89
C ILE A 257 -3.78 -7.07 3.47
N THR A 258 -2.46 -6.95 3.25
CA THR A 258 -1.85 -7.19 1.94
C THR A 258 -2.06 -8.64 1.50
N GLY A 259 -1.67 -9.62 2.32
CA GLY A 259 -1.83 -11.04 2.00
C GLY A 259 -3.31 -11.43 1.86
N GLY A 260 -4.17 -11.00 2.79
CA GLY A 260 -5.60 -11.24 2.70
C GLY A 260 -6.25 -10.65 1.45
N SER A 261 -5.84 -9.44 1.05
CA SER A 261 -6.32 -8.80 -0.18
C SER A 261 -5.82 -9.52 -1.44
N VAL A 262 -4.56 -9.90 -1.53
CA VAL A 262 -4.00 -10.67 -2.65
C VAL A 262 -4.74 -12.00 -2.80
N PHE A 263 -4.96 -12.71 -1.69
CA PHE A 263 -5.68 -13.97 -1.68
C PHE A 263 -7.13 -13.80 -2.17
N LEU A 264 -7.83 -12.81 -1.66
CA LEU A 264 -9.22 -12.52 -2.04
C LEU A 264 -9.30 -12.09 -3.51
N PHE A 265 -8.45 -11.18 -3.95
CA PHE A 265 -8.39 -10.75 -5.35
C PHE A 265 -8.05 -11.92 -6.28
N GLY A 266 -7.13 -12.80 -5.91
CA GLY A 266 -6.78 -13.99 -6.68
C GLY A 266 -8.00 -14.87 -6.97
N ILE A 267 -8.83 -15.12 -5.96
CA ILE A 267 -10.04 -15.93 -6.11
C ILE A 267 -11.11 -15.18 -6.90
N VAL A 268 -11.38 -13.91 -6.54
CA VAL A 268 -12.45 -13.11 -7.16
C VAL A 268 -12.16 -12.86 -8.63
N ILE A 269 -10.96 -12.40 -8.97
CA ILE A 269 -10.60 -12.09 -10.36
C ILE A 269 -10.65 -13.36 -11.20
N THR A 270 -10.07 -14.48 -10.74
CA THR A 270 -10.07 -15.73 -11.51
C THR A 270 -11.46 -16.30 -11.70
N ALA A 271 -12.32 -16.27 -10.67
CA ALA A 271 -13.69 -16.73 -10.74
C ALA A 271 -14.54 -15.83 -11.68
N PHE A 272 -14.40 -14.52 -11.55
CA PHE A 272 -15.13 -13.54 -12.35
C PHE A 272 -14.74 -13.62 -13.84
N CYS A 273 -13.44 -13.64 -14.12
CA CYS A 273 -12.92 -13.78 -15.47
C CYS A 273 -13.35 -15.10 -16.12
N ALA A 274 -13.27 -16.21 -15.38
CA ALA A 274 -13.72 -17.51 -15.86
C ALA A 274 -15.22 -17.51 -16.12
N CYS A 275 -16.03 -16.90 -15.26
CA CYS A 275 -17.47 -16.81 -15.44
C CYS A 275 -17.84 -16.04 -16.73
N ILE A 276 -17.23 -14.88 -16.96
CA ILE A 276 -17.46 -14.09 -18.18
C ILE A 276 -17.02 -14.86 -19.41
N SER A 277 -15.81 -15.45 -19.39
CA SER A 277 -15.23 -16.20 -20.50
C SER A 277 -16.10 -17.41 -20.86
N VAL A 278 -16.47 -18.23 -19.87
CA VAL A 278 -17.33 -19.38 -20.09
C VAL A 278 -18.70 -18.97 -20.65
N ASN A 279 -19.32 -17.91 -20.11
CA ASN A 279 -20.60 -17.40 -20.61
C ASN A 279 -20.51 -16.95 -22.07
N LYS A 280 -19.44 -16.21 -22.42
CA LYS A 280 -19.20 -15.73 -23.78
C LYS A 280 -19.10 -16.91 -24.77
N PHE A 281 -18.29 -17.90 -24.45
CA PHE A 281 -18.06 -19.05 -25.35
C PHE A 281 -19.24 -20.02 -25.40
N LEU A 282 -19.97 -20.21 -24.32
CA LEU A 282 -21.16 -21.06 -24.31
C LEU A 282 -22.32 -20.47 -25.13
N LYS A 283 -22.41 -19.13 -25.27
CA LYS A 283 -23.40 -18.44 -26.11
C LYS A 283 -23.10 -18.50 -27.60
N MET A 284 -21.85 -18.83 -27.99
CA MET A 284 -21.50 -18.96 -29.43
C MET A 284 -22.25 -20.15 -30.08
N LYS A 285 -22.70 -19.97 -31.29
CA LYS A 285 -23.38 -21.03 -32.07
C LYS A 285 -22.39 -22.16 -32.41
N ALA A 286 -22.90 -23.39 -32.50
CA ALA A 286 -22.04 -24.55 -32.77
C ALA A 286 -21.22 -24.39 -34.05
N GLY A 287 -21.72 -23.71 -35.09
CA GLY A 287 -21.01 -23.44 -36.35
C GLY A 287 -19.81 -22.52 -36.21
N ASP A 288 -19.83 -21.57 -35.25
CA ASP A 288 -18.72 -20.63 -35.04
C ASP A 288 -17.56 -21.29 -34.26
N LEU A 289 -17.85 -22.34 -33.52
CA LEU A 289 -16.83 -23.15 -32.81
C LEU A 289 -15.97 -24.03 -33.75
N TYR A 290 -16.40 -24.20 -35.02
CA TYR A 290 -15.67 -24.95 -36.03
C TYR A 290 -14.89 -24.09 -37.01
N LYS A 291 -15.10 -22.76 -36.99
CA LYS A 291 -14.42 -21.81 -37.92
C LYS A 291 -13.17 -21.15 -37.36
N ILE A 292 -12.69 -21.55 -36.16
CA ILE A 292 -11.50 -20.98 -35.50
C ILE A 292 -10.39 -22.02 -35.43
#